data_cae74ab6e7992380b2ba0c9f52b24683
#
_entry.id   cae74ab6e7992380b2ba0c9f52b24683
#
_cell.length_a   1.000
_cell.length_b   1.000
_cell.length_c   1.000
_cell.angle_alpha   90.00
_cell.angle_beta   90.00
_cell.angle_gamma   90.00
#
_symmetry.space_group_name_H-M   'P 1'
#
loop_
_entity.id
_entity.type
_entity.pdbx_description
1 polymer ?
#
loop_
_entity_poly.entity_id
_entity_poly.type
_entity_poly.pdbx_seq_one_letter_code
_entity_poly.pdbx_strand_id
1 'polypeptide(L)'
;MRLESERLILRPWRQQDRKPFAAINAEPDVVRYLNPLTDEQSNAMLDRIDRHFEDHGWGFWALEEKASGALIGMCGLAKVSPALPFAPAVEIGWRLSASRHGAGYAREAAERSLDFAFNDLKLDRIVSFTVPANSNSWGLMRRLGMNRIGEFDHPNLAEGHPLRHHVLYELRSSNGM
;
A
#
# COMPACT_ATOMS: atom_id res chain seq x y z
N MET A 1 5.08 -15.34 4.67
CA MET A 1 3.60 -15.38 4.79
C MET A 1 2.98 -15.13 3.43
N ARG A 2 2.04 -15.97 3.00
CA ARG A 2 1.26 -15.85 1.76
C ARG A 2 -0.23 -15.77 2.12
N LEU A 3 -0.97 -14.84 1.51
CA LEU A 3 -2.41 -14.70 1.65
C LEU A 3 -3.07 -14.92 0.30
N GLU A 4 -4.35 -15.28 0.31
CA GLU A 4 -5.14 -15.48 -0.90
C GLU A 4 -6.51 -14.83 -0.78
N SER A 5 -7.01 -14.32 -1.89
CA SER A 5 -8.38 -13.88 -2.10
C SER A 5 -8.98 -14.64 -3.29
N GLU A 6 -10.13 -14.21 -3.77
CA GLU A 6 -10.79 -14.87 -4.90
C GLU A 6 -9.92 -14.89 -6.17
N ARG A 7 -9.40 -13.74 -6.57
CA ARG A 7 -8.65 -13.56 -7.84
C ARG A 7 -7.15 -13.38 -7.64
N LEU A 8 -6.66 -13.16 -6.39
CA LEU A 8 -5.29 -12.76 -6.12
C LEU A 8 -4.56 -13.71 -5.18
N ILE A 9 -3.25 -13.79 -5.39
CA ILE A 9 -2.27 -14.29 -4.44
C ILE A 9 -1.45 -13.09 -3.97
N LEU A 10 -1.45 -12.84 -2.66
CA LEU A 10 -0.59 -11.86 -2.00
C LEU A 10 0.61 -12.64 -1.44
N ARG A 11 1.78 -12.47 -2.02
CA ARG A 11 2.95 -13.28 -1.70
C ARG A 11 4.21 -12.43 -1.46
N PRO A 12 5.23 -13.00 -0.79
CA PRO A 12 6.55 -12.38 -0.76
C PRO A 12 7.10 -12.14 -2.16
N TRP A 13 7.98 -11.17 -2.27
CA TRP A 13 8.63 -10.80 -3.53
C TRP A 13 9.60 -11.87 -3.99
N ARG A 14 9.77 -11.97 -5.31
CA ARG A 14 10.74 -12.84 -5.98
C ARG A 14 11.69 -11.98 -6.80
N GLN A 15 12.88 -12.47 -7.05
CA GLN A 15 13.87 -11.75 -7.88
C GLN A 15 13.31 -11.38 -9.27
N GLN A 16 12.51 -12.26 -9.86
CA GLN A 16 11.88 -12.03 -11.16
C GLN A 16 10.81 -10.92 -11.15
N ASP A 17 10.30 -10.51 -10.00
CA ASP A 17 9.29 -9.44 -9.87
C ASP A 17 9.90 -8.05 -10.01
N ARG A 18 11.21 -7.88 -9.81
CA ARG A 18 11.89 -6.59 -9.76
C ARG A 18 11.71 -5.79 -11.04
N LYS A 19 11.95 -6.42 -12.19
CA LYS A 19 11.80 -5.76 -13.49
C LYS A 19 10.35 -5.42 -13.83
N PRO A 20 9.36 -6.33 -13.70
CA PRO A 20 7.93 -5.99 -13.85
C PRO A 20 7.47 -4.89 -12.90
N PHE A 21 7.92 -4.89 -11.64
CA PHE A 21 7.52 -3.86 -10.68
C PHE A 21 8.14 -2.49 -11.01
N ALA A 22 9.39 -2.43 -11.48
CA ALA A 22 9.99 -1.21 -11.96
C ALA A 22 9.21 -0.63 -13.16
N ALA A 23 8.72 -1.47 -14.07
CA ALA A 23 7.85 -1.04 -15.17
C ALA A 23 6.53 -0.43 -14.64
N ILE A 24 5.88 -1.04 -13.65
CA ILE A 24 4.68 -0.48 -13.00
C ILE A 24 5.00 0.89 -12.37
N ASN A 25 6.15 1.04 -11.71
CA ASN A 25 6.60 2.28 -11.10
C ASN A 25 6.96 3.39 -12.10
N ALA A 26 7.07 3.07 -13.38
CA ALA A 26 7.29 4.00 -14.47
C ALA A 26 6.00 4.37 -15.23
N GLU A 27 4.87 3.69 -14.99
CA GLU A 27 3.60 3.99 -15.65
C GLU A 27 3.07 5.37 -15.22
N PRO A 28 2.81 6.33 -16.15
CA PRO A 28 2.37 7.68 -15.80
C PRO A 28 1.10 7.72 -14.94
N ASP A 29 0.13 6.84 -15.23
CA ASP A 29 -1.12 6.77 -14.47
C ASP A 29 -0.95 6.19 -13.07
N VAL A 30 0.05 5.34 -12.86
CA VAL A 30 0.40 4.78 -11.54
C VAL A 30 1.09 5.83 -10.67
N VAL A 31 2.02 6.60 -11.26
CA VAL A 31 2.83 7.58 -10.51
C VAL A 31 2.29 9.00 -10.53
N ARG A 32 1.10 9.21 -11.06
CA ARG A 32 0.47 10.55 -11.14
C ARG A 32 0.50 11.34 -9.84
N TYR A 33 0.34 10.65 -8.71
CA TYR A 33 0.33 11.22 -7.35
C TYR A 33 1.48 10.70 -6.48
N LEU A 34 2.52 10.16 -7.12
CA LEU A 34 3.73 9.64 -6.50
C LEU A 34 4.94 10.23 -7.23
N ASN A 35 6.09 10.21 -6.59
CA ASN A 35 7.33 10.48 -7.33
C ASN A 35 7.67 9.26 -8.21
N PRO A 36 7.91 9.46 -9.52
CA PRO A 36 8.42 8.39 -10.37
C PRO A 36 9.71 7.81 -9.79
N LEU A 37 9.89 6.51 -9.93
CA LEU A 37 11.09 5.82 -9.44
C LEU A 37 11.94 5.37 -10.61
N THR A 38 13.26 5.54 -10.49
CA THR A 38 14.21 4.82 -11.36
C THR A 38 14.20 3.34 -11.04
N ASP A 39 14.82 2.52 -11.88
CA ASP A 39 14.97 1.08 -11.63
C ASP A 39 15.72 0.82 -10.32
N GLU A 40 16.77 1.59 -10.02
CA GLU A 40 17.53 1.49 -8.77
C GLU A 40 16.67 1.86 -7.56
N GLN A 41 15.87 2.92 -7.67
CA GLN A 41 14.97 3.34 -6.60
C GLN A 41 13.83 2.32 -6.37
N SER A 42 13.30 1.74 -7.45
CA SER A 42 12.33 0.64 -7.38
C SER A 42 12.92 -0.58 -6.69
N ASN A 43 14.16 -0.97 -7.04
CA ASN A 43 14.87 -2.07 -6.39
C ASN A 43 15.14 -1.77 -4.91
N ALA A 44 15.60 -0.57 -4.58
CA ALA A 44 15.82 -0.15 -3.19
C ALA A 44 14.51 -0.15 -2.36
N MET A 45 13.38 0.16 -2.99
CA MET A 45 12.06 0.01 -2.35
C MET A 45 11.78 -1.46 -2.02
N LEU A 46 12.00 -2.37 -2.96
CA LEU A 46 11.81 -3.80 -2.71
C LEU A 46 12.75 -4.34 -1.64
N ASP A 47 14.01 -3.90 -1.61
CA ASP A 47 14.96 -4.29 -0.56
C ASP A 47 14.50 -3.84 0.85
N ARG A 48 13.82 -2.68 0.95
CA ARG A 48 13.20 -2.24 2.22
C ARG A 48 11.98 -3.10 2.59
N ILE A 49 11.18 -3.47 1.60
CA ILE A 49 10.02 -4.34 1.81
C ILE A 49 10.48 -5.75 2.26
N ASP A 50 11.51 -6.31 1.62
CA ASP A 50 12.06 -7.61 1.99
C ASP A 50 12.58 -7.59 3.43
N ARG A 51 13.32 -6.55 3.83
CA ARG A 51 13.76 -6.38 5.23
C ARG A 51 12.59 -6.28 6.20
N HIS A 52 11.52 -5.57 5.83
CA HIS A 52 10.33 -5.49 6.67
C HIS A 52 9.67 -6.86 6.84
N PHE A 53 9.67 -7.71 5.79
CA PHE A 53 9.21 -9.10 5.89
C PHE A 53 10.12 -9.95 6.78
N GLU A 54 11.44 -9.78 6.71
CA GLU A 54 12.40 -10.48 7.57
C GLU A 54 12.19 -10.13 9.04
N ASP A 55 11.98 -8.84 9.34
CA ASP A 55 11.82 -8.33 10.69
C ASP A 55 10.45 -8.66 11.32
N HIS A 56 9.39 -8.74 10.51
CA HIS A 56 8.01 -8.78 11.01
C HIS A 56 7.18 -9.96 10.50
N GLY A 57 7.61 -10.67 9.48
CA GLY A 57 6.87 -11.78 8.87
C GLY A 57 5.72 -11.35 7.94
N TRP A 58 5.47 -10.05 7.78
CA TRP A 58 4.46 -9.45 6.92
C TRP A 58 4.96 -8.12 6.34
N GLY A 59 4.27 -7.61 5.31
CA GLY A 59 4.70 -6.38 4.65
C GLY A 59 3.80 -5.99 3.46
N PHE A 60 4.36 -5.25 2.51
CA PHE A 60 3.73 -5.03 1.21
C PHE A 60 3.95 -6.25 0.32
N TRP A 61 2.90 -7.04 0.11
CA TRP A 61 2.95 -8.24 -0.75
C TRP A 61 2.97 -7.87 -2.23
N ALA A 62 3.67 -8.68 -3.01
CA ALA A 62 3.49 -8.75 -4.46
C ALA A 62 2.09 -9.32 -4.76
N LEU A 63 1.34 -8.66 -5.63
CA LEU A 63 0.04 -9.12 -6.09
C LEU A 63 0.20 -9.93 -7.38
N GLU A 64 -0.09 -11.21 -7.30
CA GLU A 64 -0.13 -12.12 -8.46
C GLU A 64 -1.59 -12.42 -8.82
N GLU A 65 -1.97 -12.14 -10.07
CA GLU A 65 -3.30 -12.46 -10.58
C GLU A 65 -3.39 -13.96 -10.86
N LYS A 66 -4.33 -14.66 -10.23
CA LYS A 66 -4.47 -16.13 -10.35
C LYS A 66 -4.72 -16.60 -11.80
N ALA A 67 -5.49 -15.83 -12.56
CA ALA A 67 -5.88 -16.20 -13.93
C ALA A 67 -4.70 -16.20 -14.91
N SER A 68 -3.74 -15.29 -14.73
CA SER A 68 -2.60 -15.12 -15.67
C SER A 68 -1.24 -15.50 -15.08
N GLY A 69 -1.14 -15.60 -13.75
CA GLY A 69 0.12 -15.73 -13.03
C GLY A 69 0.98 -14.45 -13.06
N ALA A 70 0.44 -13.34 -13.58
CA ALA A 70 1.19 -12.10 -13.73
C ALA A 70 1.27 -11.31 -12.43
N LEU A 71 2.42 -10.65 -12.20
CA LEU A 71 2.53 -9.58 -11.21
C LEU A 71 1.71 -8.39 -11.68
N ILE A 72 0.76 -7.92 -10.87
CA ILE A 72 -0.09 -6.77 -11.19
C ILE A 72 0.14 -5.57 -10.28
N GLY A 73 0.99 -5.67 -9.29
CA GLY A 73 1.30 -4.59 -8.37
C GLY A 73 1.66 -5.04 -6.97
N MET A 74 1.40 -4.18 -6.00
CA MET A 74 1.56 -4.46 -4.58
C MET A 74 0.37 -4.00 -3.77
N CYS A 75 0.12 -4.67 -2.65
CA CYS A 75 -0.76 -4.21 -1.57
C CYS A 75 -0.30 -4.82 -0.25
N GLY A 76 -0.53 -4.13 0.84
CA GLY A 76 -0.22 -4.69 2.16
C GLY A 76 -0.02 -3.67 3.23
N LEU A 77 0.73 -4.07 4.23
CA LEU A 77 0.90 -3.38 5.50
C LEU A 77 2.37 -2.99 5.70
N ALA A 78 2.59 -1.85 6.36
CA ALA A 78 3.93 -1.48 6.83
C ALA A 78 3.84 -0.68 8.12
N LYS A 79 4.88 -0.79 8.98
CA LYS A 79 5.04 0.17 10.06
C LYS A 79 5.38 1.53 9.46
N VAL A 80 4.67 2.56 9.88
CA VAL A 80 4.94 3.92 9.41
C VAL A 80 6.30 4.42 9.92
N SER A 81 6.91 5.33 9.17
CA SER A 81 8.13 6.00 9.61
C SER A 81 7.90 6.70 10.95
N PRO A 82 8.86 6.61 11.91
CA PRO A 82 8.80 7.34 13.17
C PRO A 82 8.73 8.87 12.99
N ALA A 83 9.12 9.39 11.83
CA ALA A 83 9.04 10.81 11.49
C ALA A 83 7.62 11.30 11.19
N LEU A 84 6.65 10.39 10.98
CA LEU A 84 5.26 10.78 10.73
C LEU A 84 4.55 11.19 12.03
N PRO A 85 3.72 12.24 12.01
CA PRO A 85 3.15 12.82 13.23
C PRO A 85 2.15 11.90 13.96
N PHE A 86 1.69 10.83 13.31
CA PHE A 86 0.76 9.84 13.88
C PHE A 86 1.43 8.50 14.21
N ALA A 87 2.77 8.43 14.15
CA ALA A 87 3.53 7.26 14.59
C ALA A 87 3.46 7.10 16.13
N PRO A 88 3.52 5.87 16.66
CA PRO A 88 3.59 4.61 15.93
C PRO A 88 2.24 4.18 15.35
N ALA A 89 2.24 3.66 14.15
CA ALA A 89 1.07 3.09 13.49
C ALA A 89 1.48 2.05 12.44
N VAL A 90 0.51 1.28 11.96
CA VAL A 90 0.64 0.43 10.77
C VAL A 90 -0.22 1.04 9.68
N GLU A 91 0.38 1.25 8.53
CA GLU A 91 -0.33 1.71 7.33
C GLU A 91 -0.74 0.55 6.44
N ILE A 92 -1.81 0.77 5.69
CA ILE A 92 -2.15 -0.02 4.50
C ILE A 92 -1.96 0.83 3.25
N GLY A 93 -1.38 0.25 2.20
CA GLY A 93 -1.19 0.90 0.92
C GLY A 93 -1.31 -0.07 -0.24
N TRP A 94 -1.47 0.49 -1.43
CA TRP A 94 -1.60 -0.25 -2.69
C TRP A 94 -1.02 0.53 -3.85
N ARG A 95 -0.53 -0.20 -4.84
CA ARG A 95 -0.06 0.30 -6.13
C ARG A 95 -0.22 -0.80 -7.16
N LEU A 96 -1.05 -0.59 -8.17
CA LEU A 96 -1.33 -1.55 -9.22
C LEU A 96 -1.00 -0.95 -10.58
N SER A 97 -0.63 -1.82 -11.54
CA SER A 97 -0.54 -1.47 -12.95
C SER A 97 -1.83 -0.78 -13.44
N ALA A 98 -1.70 0.25 -14.25
CA ALA A 98 -2.82 1.02 -14.78
C ALA A 98 -3.85 0.14 -15.52
N SER A 99 -3.40 -0.92 -16.19
CA SER A 99 -4.27 -1.88 -16.87
C SER A 99 -5.20 -2.66 -15.92
N ARG A 100 -4.95 -2.60 -14.63
CA ARG A 100 -5.75 -3.26 -13.58
C ARG A 100 -6.57 -2.29 -12.73
N HIS A 101 -6.52 -0.99 -13.05
CA HIS A 101 -7.36 -0.01 -12.38
C HIS A 101 -8.86 -0.21 -12.72
N GLY A 102 -9.75 0.12 -11.80
CA GLY A 102 -11.20 0.04 -11.99
C GLY A 102 -11.80 -1.36 -11.95
N ALA A 103 -10.98 -2.42 -11.91
CA ALA A 103 -11.46 -3.82 -11.91
C ALA A 103 -11.68 -4.42 -10.50
N GLY A 104 -11.49 -3.61 -9.44
CA GLY A 104 -11.73 -4.03 -8.05
C GLY A 104 -10.57 -4.77 -7.39
N TYR A 105 -9.45 -4.99 -8.07
CA TYR A 105 -8.30 -5.70 -7.53
C TYR A 105 -7.68 -5.03 -6.30
N ALA A 106 -7.54 -3.70 -6.31
CA ALA A 106 -6.99 -2.96 -5.17
C ALA A 106 -7.88 -3.13 -3.92
N ARG A 107 -9.21 -3.10 -4.09
CA ARG A 107 -10.17 -3.32 -3.01
C ARG A 107 -10.04 -4.73 -2.44
N GLU A 108 -10.06 -5.73 -3.30
CA GLU A 108 -9.95 -7.15 -2.93
C GLU A 108 -8.65 -7.43 -2.15
N ALA A 109 -7.51 -6.92 -2.63
CA ALA A 109 -6.22 -7.06 -1.95
C ALA A 109 -6.21 -6.33 -0.60
N ALA A 110 -6.78 -5.12 -0.53
CA ALA A 110 -6.84 -4.34 0.69
C ALA A 110 -7.77 -4.99 1.73
N GLU A 111 -8.95 -5.49 1.35
CA GLU A 111 -9.86 -6.22 2.24
C GLU A 111 -9.16 -7.45 2.85
N ARG A 112 -8.43 -8.23 2.02
CA ARG A 112 -7.68 -9.39 2.51
C ARG A 112 -6.52 -8.99 3.45
N SER A 113 -5.86 -7.88 3.17
CA SER A 113 -4.78 -7.35 4.03
C SER A 113 -5.32 -6.83 5.37
N LEU A 114 -6.49 -6.17 5.37
CA LEU A 114 -7.16 -5.71 6.58
C LEU A 114 -7.67 -6.87 7.44
N ASP A 115 -8.22 -7.91 6.81
CA ASP A 115 -8.62 -9.14 7.51
C ASP A 115 -7.43 -9.74 8.25
N PHE A 116 -6.27 -9.87 7.59
CA PHE A 116 -5.04 -10.33 8.22
C PHE A 116 -4.57 -9.40 9.35
N ALA A 117 -4.64 -8.09 9.15
CA ALA A 117 -4.23 -7.11 10.16
C ALA A 117 -5.04 -7.24 11.46
N PHE A 118 -6.37 -7.38 11.35
CA PHE A 118 -7.25 -7.41 12.51
C PHE A 118 -7.42 -8.81 13.11
N ASN A 119 -7.46 -9.85 12.27
CA ASN A 119 -7.77 -11.21 12.73
C ASN A 119 -6.52 -12.04 13.06
N ASP A 120 -5.40 -11.82 12.35
CA ASP A 120 -4.16 -12.57 12.61
C ASP A 120 -3.18 -11.77 13.48
N LEU A 121 -2.91 -10.51 13.10
CA LEU A 121 -1.98 -9.64 13.84
C LEU A 121 -2.62 -8.99 15.07
N LYS A 122 -3.96 -9.03 15.22
CA LYS A 122 -4.70 -8.43 16.33
C LYS A 122 -4.43 -6.93 16.52
N LEU A 123 -4.23 -6.22 15.40
CA LEU A 123 -4.02 -4.77 15.45
C LEU A 123 -5.33 -4.06 15.80
N ASP A 124 -5.25 -2.99 16.58
CA ASP A 124 -6.41 -2.20 16.99
C ASP A 124 -6.82 -1.18 15.92
N ARG A 125 -5.83 -0.73 15.13
CA ARG A 125 -6.05 0.30 14.12
C ARG A 125 -5.09 0.16 12.93
N ILE A 126 -5.56 0.59 11.76
CA ILE A 126 -4.78 0.73 10.54
C ILE A 126 -5.01 2.14 9.99
N VAL A 127 -3.96 2.78 9.50
CA VAL A 127 -4.04 4.08 8.82
C VAL A 127 -3.75 3.94 7.32
N SER A 128 -4.20 4.91 6.55
CA SER A 128 -3.82 5.09 5.15
C SER A 128 -3.82 6.57 4.82
N PHE A 129 -2.96 7.00 3.91
CA PHE A 129 -2.83 8.40 3.57
C PHE A 129 -2.45 8.58 2.11
N THR A 130 -2.88 9.70 1.54
CA THR A 130 -2.58 10.07 0.16
C THR A 130 -2.75 11.58 -0.01
N VAL A 131 -2.33 12.12 -1.15
CA VAL A 131 -2.58 13.53 -1.48
C VAL A 131 -4.07 13.76 -1.77
N PRO A 132 -4.62 14.95 -1.46
CA PRO A 132 -6.05 15.25 -1.67
C PRO A 132 -6.54 15.05 -3.11
N ALA A 133 -5.66 15.31 -4.09
CA ALA A 133 -5.97 15.14 -5.51
C ALA A 133 -6.17 13.67 -5.93
N ASN A 134 -5.68 12.69 -5.16
CA ASN A 134 -5.80 11.27 -5.46
C ASN A 134 -7.15 10.71 -4.99
N SER A 135 -8.23 11.14 -5.66
CA SER A 135 -9.60 10.75 -5.30
C SER A 135 -9.87 9.25 -5.41
N ASN A 136 -9.18 8.55 -6.29
CA ASN A 136 -9.31 7.10 -6.43
C ASN A 136 -8.82 6.39 -5.16
N SER A 137 -7.71 6.85 -4.57
CA SER A 137 -7.12 6.26 -3.37
C SER A 137 -7.98 6.53 -2.12
N TRP A 138 -8.28 7.79 -1.80
CA TRP A 138 -9.14 8.06 -0.63
C TRP A 138 -10.58 7.60 -0.83
N GLY A 139 -11.07 7.52 -2.07
CA GLY A 139 -12.34 6.89 -2.38
C GLY A 139 -12.34 5.40 -2.06
N LEU A 140 -11.23 4.68 -2.31
CA LEU A 140 -11.07 3.31 -1.87
C LEU A 140 -10.99 3.21 -0.34
N MET A 141 -10.24 4.08 0.34
CA MET A 141 -10.19 4.12 1.81
C MET A 141 -11.60 4.20 2.41
N ARG A 142 -12.45 5.09 1.87
CA ARG A 142 -13.85 5.21 2.30
C ARG A 142 -14.67 3.94 2.06
N ARG A 143 -14.51 3.29 0.89
CA ARG A 143 -15.20 2.02 0.58
C ARG A 143 -14.74 0.86 1.47
N LEU A 144 -13.53 0.93 2.02
CA LEU A 144 -13.01 -0.01 3.03
C LEU A 144 -13.51 0.32 4.44
N GLY A 145 -14.32 1.36 4.63
CA GLY A 145 -14.85 1.77 5.92
C GLY A 145 -13.93 2.68 6.73
N MET A 146 -12.84 3.17 6.13
CA MET A 146 -11.93 4.09 6.81
C MET A 146 -12.56 5.49 6.95
N ASN A 147 -12.31 6.13 8.07
CA ASN A 147 -12.74 7.50 8.35
C ASN A 147 -11.56 8.47 8.22
N ARG A 148 -11.81 9.64 7.62
CA ARG A 148 -10.81 10.71 7.60
C ARG A 148 -10.66 11.29 9.01
N ILE A 149 -9.44 11.30 9.51
CA ILE A 149 -9.12 11.76 10.86
C ILE A 149 -8.22 13.01 10.90
N GLY A 150 -7.67 13.43 9.75
CA GLY A 150 -6.84 14.62 9.70
C GLY A 150 -6.11 14.81 8.38
N GLU A 151 -5.15 15.71 8.44
CA GLU A 151 -4.24 16.08 7.36
C GLU A 151 -2.85 16.29 7.95
N PHE A 152 -1.81 16.14 7.11
CA PHE A 152 -0.44 16.41 7.51
C PHE A 152 0.44 16.71 6.30
N ASP A 153 1.57 17.35 6.54
CA ASP A 153 2.61 17.56 5.56
C ASP A 153 3.66 16.46 5.68
N HIS A 154 3.92 15.74 4.59
CA HIS A 154 4.87 14.63 4.59
C HIS A 154 6.30 15.13 4.85
N PRO A 155 6.97 14.68 5.93
CA PRO A 155 8.25 15.25 6.37
C PRO A 155 9.40 15.06 5.39
N ASN A 156 9.33 14.04 4.53
CA ASN A 156 10.35 13.74 3.52
C ASN A 156 10.22 14.58 2.24
N LEU A 157 9.22 15.46 2.15
CA LEU A 157 9.01 16.34 1.01
C LEU A 157 9.23 17.79 1.42
N ALA A 158 9.97 18.53 0.58
CA ALA A 158 10.30 19.91 0.84
C ALA A 158 9.06 20.81 0.95
N GLU A 159 9.19 21.93 1.65
CA GLU A 159 8.16 22.97 1.69
C GLU A 159 7.83 23.45 0.26
N GLY A 160 6.53 23.58 -0.05
CA GLY A 160 6.05 23.94 -1.38
C GLY A 160 6.01 22.77 -2.38
N HIS A 161 6.45 21.58 -2.03
CA HIS A 161 6.33 20.43 -2.93
C HIS A 161 4.84 20.06 -3.14
N PRO A 162 4.36 19.87 -4.40
CA PRO A 162 2.95 19.68 -4.71
C PRO A 162 2.34 18.41 -4.10
N LEU A 163 3.16 17.41 -3.79
CA LEU A 163 2.73 16.15 -3.17
C LEU A 163 2.97 16.12 -1.65
N ARG A 164 3.32 17.24 -1.01
CA ARG A 164 3.65 17.26 0.42
C ARG A 164 2.43 17.10 1.30
N HIS A 165 1.33 17.77 0.97
CA HIS A 165 0.11 17.73 1.76
C HIS A 165 -0.67 16.44 1.56
N HIS A 166 -1.04 15.78 2.66
CA HIS A 166 -1.74 14.49 2.67
C HIS A 166 -3.00 14.54 3.53
N VAL A 167 -4.00 13.77 3.12
CA VAL A 167 -5.17 13.42 3.93
C VAL A 167 -4.92 12.08 4.61
N LEU A 168 -5.31 11.97 5.88
CA LEU A 168 -5.09 10.80 6.74
C LEU A 168 -6.43 10.15 7.08
N TYR A 169 -6.49 8.84 6.87
CA TYR A 169 -7.64 7.98 7.17
C TYR A 169 -7.26 6.90 8.17
N GLU A 170 -8.23 6.45 8.94
CA GLU A 170 -8.08 5.39 9.95
C GLU A 170 -9.23 4.39 9.87
N LEU A 171 -8.92 3.12 10.07
CA LEU A 171 -9.89 2.06 10.37
C LEU A 171 -9.52 1.41 11.70
N ARG A 172 -10.51 1.26 12.58
CA ARG A 172 -10.35 0.55 13.87
C ARG A 172 -10.97 -0.82 13.82
N SER A 173 -10.36 -1.75 14.54
CA SER A 173 -10.95 -3.07 14.76
C SER A 173 -12.30 -2.95 15.47
N SER A 174 -13.29 -3.69 15.00
CA SER A 174 -14.59 -3.81 15.69
C SER A 174 -14.50 -4.55 17.03
N ASN A 175 -13.38 -5.19 17.33
CA ASN A 175 -13.16 -5.93 18.59
C ASN A 175 -12.62 -5.03 19.72
N GLY A 176 -12.52 -3.71 19.51
CA GLY A 176 -11.97 -2.72 20.44
C GLY A 176 -13.03 -1.83 21.13
N MET A 177 -14.28 -2.28 21.22
CA MET A 177 -15.33 -1.67 22.06
C MET A 177 -15.69 -2.59 23.22
#